data_0a869dc27edb573f39741d98a265f3a9
#
_entry.id   0a869dc27edb573f39741d98a265f3a9
#
_cell.length_a   1.000
_cell.length_b   1.000
_cell.length_c   1.000
_cell.angle_alpha   90.00
_cell.angle_beta   90.00
_cell.angle_gamma   90.00
#
_symmetry.space_group_name_H-M   'P 1'
#
loop_
_entity.id
_entity.type
_entity.pdbx_description
1 polymer ?
#
loop_
_entity_poly.entity_id
_entity_poly.type
_entity_poly.pdbx_seq_one_letter_code
_entity_poly.pdbx_strand_id
1 'polypeptide(L)'
;AGEFVYDRPFLWGSRRTGPDLHREGGKRGDAWHFKHMYNPRLTSEKSIMPRYPWLVANELDLSKTKDKINLMKNVFGVPYSPAQVDSLDAWVKNQSVGIANRIVSEDSDIKKQIETQKAEKGKDFIPLENREVVALIAYLQRLGTDIKTAEVKTASN
;
A
#
# COMPACT_ATOMS: atom_id res chain seq x y z
N ALA A 1 -7.16 -26.79 4.79
CA ALA A 1 -7.13 -26.72 3.33
C ALA A 1 -7.96 -25.55 2.77
N GLY A 2 -9.01 -25.12 3.48
CA GLY A 2 -9.94 -24.11 2.98
C GLY A 2 -9.31 -22.79 2.53
N GLU A 3 -8.30 -22.30 3.23
CA GLU A 3 -7.62 -21.04 2.91
C GLU A 3 -6.86 -21.08 1.58
N PHE A 4 -6.34 -22.24 1.20
CA PHE A 4 -5.46 -22.40 0.03
C PHE A 4 -6.13 -23.16 -1.14
N VAL A 5 -7.41 -23.44 -1.05
CA VAL A 5 -8.13 -24.28 -2.03
C VAL A 5 -8.10 -23.72 -3.46
N TYR A 6 -7.98 -22.42 -3.61
CA TYR A 6 -7.92 -21.73 -4.92
C TYR A 6 -6.49 -21.45 -5.39
N ASP A 7 -5.47 -21.81 -4.62
CA ASP A 7 -4.08 -21.62 -5.03
C ASP A 7 -3.70 -22.55 -6.19
N ARG A 8 -3.00 -21.98 -7.16
CA ARG A 8 -2.52 -22.75 -8.32
C ARG A 8 -1.04 -22.44 -8.58
N PRO A 9 -0.14 -23.40 -8.39
CA PRO A 9 -0.39 -24.74 -7.83
C PRO A 9 -0.81 -24.67 -6.35
N PHE A 10 -1.55 -25.66 -5.89
CA PHE A 10 -1.92 -25.78 -4.48
C PHE A 10 -0.66 -25.94 -3.63
N LEU A 11 -0.39 -24.94 -2.81
CA LEU A 11 0.76 -24.89 -1.92
C LEU A 11 0.28 -24.70 -0.48
N TRP A 12 0.75 -25.52 0.41
CA TRP A 12 0.60 -25.29 1.84
C TRP A 12 1.38 -24.03 2.21
N GLY A 13 0.74 -23.01 2.75
CA GLY A 13 1.14 -21.62 2.97
C GLY A 13 2.60 -21.26 3.22
N SER A 14 3.43 -22.19 3.68
CA SER A 14 4.84 -21.96 3.98
C SER A 14 5.81 -22.12 2.79
N ARG A 15 5.33 -22.48 1.61
CA ARG A 15 6.18 -22.70 0.42
C ARG A 15 6.24 -21.49 -0.51
N ARG A 16 6.19 -20.27 0.05
CA ARG A 16 6.40 -19.02 -0.69
C ARG A 16 7.72 -18.39 -0.27
N THR A 17 8.40 -17.70 -1.19
CA THR A 17 9.65 -16.99 -0.89
C THR A 17 9.44 -15.87 0.12
N GLY A 18 8.25 -15.25 0.12
CA GLY A 18 7.80 -14.27 1.09
C GLY A 18 6.42 -14.64 1.65
N PRO A 19 5.73 -13.72 2.33
CA PRO A 19 4.39 -13.96 2.83
C PRO A 19 3.41 -14.14 1.68
N ASP A 20 2.30 -14.85 1.95
CA ASP A 20 1.16 -14.86 1.04
C ASP A 20 0.50 -13.48 1.00
N LEU A 21 0.55 -12.85 -0.17
CA LEU A 21 -0.01 -11.52 -0.36
C LEU A 21 -1.54 -11.49 -0.37
N HIS A 22 -2.20 -12.62 -0.61
CA HIS A 22 -3.66 -12.71 -0.68
C HIS A 22 -4.39 -12.12 0.54
N ARG A 23 -3.75 -12.13 1.72
CA ARG A 23 -4.33 -11.68 2.97
C ARG A 23 -3.35 -10.83 3.78
N GLU A 24 -2.54 -10.03 3.10
CA GLU A 24 -1.54 -9.20 3.79
C GLU A 24 -2.18 -7.98 4.46
N GLY A 25 -3.31 -7.49 3.95
CA GLY A 25 -3.98 -6.31 4.48
C GLY A 25 -4.32 -6.43 5.97
N GLY A 26 -3.86 -5.46 6.75
CA GLY A 26 -4.06 -5.38 8.18
C GLY A 26 -3.17 -6.28 9.04
N LYS A 27 -2.27 -7.08 8.46
CA LYS A 27 -1.32 -7.90 9.24
C LYS A 27 -0.19 -7.09 9.84
N ARG A 28 0.22 -6.04 9.18
CA ARG A 28 1.34 -5.17 9.56
C ARG A 28 0.92 -3.72 9.52
N GLY A 29 1.50 -2.89 10.39
CA GLY A 29 1.29 -1.44 10.37
C GLY A 29 1.97 -0.76 9.18
N ASP A 30 1.55 0.47 8.88
CA ASP A 30 2.06 1.22 7.73
C ASP A 30 3.56 1.56 7.91
N ALA A 31 4.00 1.90 9.13
CA ALA A 31 5.40 2.14 9.42
C ALA A 31 6.28 0.88 9.26
N TRP A 32 5.73 -0.31 9.59
CA TRP A 32 6.44 -1.56 9.35
C TRP A 32 6.69 -1.77 7.85
N HIS A 33 5.67 -1.58 7.01
CA HIS A 33 5.81 -1.69 5.55
C HIS A 33 6.81 -0.67 5.01
N PHE A 34 6.77 0.58 5.48
CA PHE A 34 7.73 1.61 5.10
C PHE A 34 9.17 1.19 5.39
N LYS A 35 9.47 0.76 6.63
CA LYS A 35 10.80 0.26 7.03
C LYS A 35 11.22 -0.95 6.21
N HIS A 36 10.29 -1.88 5.99
CA HIS A 36 10.57 -3.12 5.25
C HIS A 36 10.94 -2.85 3.79
N MET A 37 10.27 -1.91 3.12
CA MET A 37 10.63 -1.51 1.76
C MET A 37 11.94 -0.73 1.72
N TYR A 38 12.16 0.18 2.67
CA TYR A 38 13.40 0.93 2.76
C TYR A 38 14.62 0.05 3.01
N ASN A 39 14.53 -0.82 4.01
CA ASN A 39 15.54 -1.82 4.34
C ASN A 39 14.92 -3.01 5.08
N PRO A 40 14.71 -4.15 4.42
CA PRO A 40 14.05 -5.31 5.02
C PRO A 40 14.71 -5.82 6.31
N ARG A 41 16.02 -5.61 6.46
CA ARG A 41 16.79 -6.05 7.64
C ARG A 41 16.46 -5.25 8.91
N LEU A 42 15.83 -4.07 8.78
CA LEU A 42 15.33 -3.32 9.94
C LEU A 42 14.13 -4.00 10.63
N THR A 43 13.40 -4.82 9.88
CA THR A 43 12.22 -5.54 10.40
C THR A 43 12.43 -7.05 10.50
N SER A 44 13.37 -7.59 9.72
CA SER A 44 13.70 -9.01 9.65
C SER A 44 15.20 -9.15 9.38
N GLU A 45 16.00 -9.30 10.43
CA GLU A 45 17.47 -9.24 10.39
C GLU A 45 18.10 -10.15 9.32
N LYS A 46 17.58 -11.37 9.16
CA LYS A 46 18.07 -12.37 8.20
C LYS A 46 17.39 -12.30 6.83
N SER A 47 16.68 -11.22 6.51
CA SER A 47 15.98 -11.10 5.24
C SER A 47 16.93 -11.11 4.05
N ILE A 48 16.62 -11.93 3.05
CA ILE A 48 17.28 -11.98 1.73
C ILE A 48 16.67 -10.99 0.75
N MET A 49 15.56 -10.35 1.09
CA MET A 49 14.88 -9.38 0.25
C MET A 49 15.81 -8.19 -0.03
N PRO A 50 15.90 -7.71 -1.27
CA PRO A 50 16.67 -6.50 -1.59
C PRO A 50 16.01 -5.26 -0.99
N ARG A 51 16.80 -4.19 -0.87
CA ARG A 51 16.32 -2.86 -0.45
C ARG A 51 15.69 -2.15 -1.65
N TYR A 52 14.66 -1.35 -1.40
CA TYR A 52 13.96 -0.55 -2.42
C TYR A 52 13.97 0.95 -2.07
N PRO A 53 15.16 1.58 -1.91
CA PRO A 53 15.26 2.97 -1.46
C PRO A 53 14.61 3.97 -2.43
N TRP A 54 14.53 3.65 -3.71
CA TRP A 54 13.88 4.51 -4.71
C TRP A 54 12.39 4.70 -4.45
N LEU A 55 11.66 3.72 -3.93
CA LEU A 55 10.25 3.86 -3.56
C LEU A 55 10.03 4.95 -2.51
N VAL A 56 11.03 5.17 -1.65
CA VAL A 56 11.00 6.20 -0.62
C VAL A 56 11.50 7.55 -1.14
N ALA A 57 12.32 7.55 -2.20
CA ALA A 57 12.92 8.75 -2.76
C ALA A 57 12.09 9.37 -3.91
N ASN A 58 11.42 8.53 -4.71
CA ASN A 58 10.71 8.96 -5.90
C ASN A 58 9.32 9.52 -5.59
N GLU A 59 8.92 10.52 -6.37
CA GLU A 59 7.56 11.02 -6.39
C GLU A 59 6.65 10.13 -7.23
N LEU A 60 5.44 9.88 -6.75
CA LEU A 60 4.42 9.08 -7.43
C LEU A 60 3.80 9.87 -8.58
N ASP A 61 3.89 9.34 -9.79
CA ASP A 61 3.21 9.90 -10.96
C ASP A 61 1.75 9.40 -11.02
N LEU A 62 0.82 10.30 -10.75
CA LEU A 62 -0.63 10.07 -10.81
C LEU A 62 -1.28 10.53 -12.13
N SER A 63 -0.52 11.11 -13.06
CA SER A 63 -1.03 11.74 -14.28
C SER A 63 -1.95 10.83 -15.12
N LYS A 64 -1.65 9.53 -15.16
CA LYS A 64 -2.41 8.51 -15.93
C LYS A 64 -3.44 7.75 -15.11
N THR A 65 -3.67 8.10 -13.85
CA THR A 65 -4.53 7.30 -12.95
C THR A 65 -5.99 7.36 -13.40
N LYS A 66 -6.46 8.53 -13.80
CA LYS A 66 -7.82 8.72 -14.30
C LYS A 66 -8.08 7.91 -15.58
N ASP A 67 -7.13 7.89 -16.50
CA ASP A 67 -7.23 7.10 -17.75
C ASP A 67 -7.26 5.61 -17.46
N LYS A 68 -6.42 5.13 -16.53
CA LYS A 68 -6.43 3.72 -16.10
C LYS A 68 -7.77 3.32 -15.49
N ILE A 69 -8.38 4.15 -14.66
CA ILE A 69 -9.69 3.87 -14.05
C ILE A 69 -10.78 3.85 -15.11
N ASN A 70 -10.76 4.79 -16.06
CA ASN A 70 -11.70 4.79 -17.18
C ASN A 70 -11.54 3.54 -18.05
N LEU A 71 -10.32 3.08 -18.30
CA LEU A 71 -10.07 1.84 -19.02
C LEU A 71 -10.63 0.63 -18.24
N MET A 72 -10.36 0.54 -16.94
CA MET A 72 -10.88 -0.52 -16.08
C MET A 72 -12.42 -0.54 -16.08
N LYS A 73 -13.07 0.62 -16.01
CA LYS A 73 -14.52 0.75 -16.06
C LYS A 73 -15.09 0.33 -17.41
N ASN A 74 -14.53 0.86 -18.51
CA ASN A 74 -15.15 0.76 -19.83
C ASN A 74 -14.79 -0.55 -20.56
N VAL A 75 -13.60 -1.10 -20.33
CA VAL A 75 -13.11 -2.30 -21.02
C VAL A 75 -13.26 -3.54 -20.14
N PHE A 76 -12.92 -3.44 -18.85
CA PHE A 76 -12.97 -4.59 -17.93
C PHE A 76 -14.25 -4.67 -17.10
N GLY A 77 -15.18 -3.73 -17.25
CA GLY A 77 -16.47 -3.75 -16.57
C GLY A 77 -16.40 -3.56 -15.05
N VAL A 78 -15.31 -2.98 -14.53
CA VAL A 78 -15.18 -2.72 -13.09
C VAL A 78 -16.23 -1.68 -12.67
N PRO A 79 -17.05 -1.93 -11.63
CA PRO A 79 -18.22 -1.12 -11.30
C PRO A 79 -17.87 0.19 -10.58
N TYR A 80 -17.05 1.04 -11.20
CA TYR A 80 -16.82 2.39 -10.70
C TYR A 80 -18.01 3.29 -11.01
N SER A 81 -18.54 3.96 -9.97
CA SER A 81 -19.56 5.00 -10.17
C SER A 81 -18.95 6.27 -10.78
N PRO A 82 -19.74 7.08 -11.52
CA PRO A 82 -19.27 8.37 -12.03
C PRO A 82 -18.70 9.26 -10.91
N ALA A 83 -19.38 9.34 -9.77
CA ALA A 83 -18.94 10.11 -8.61
C ALA A 83 -17.56 9.69 -8.08
N GLN A 84 -17.23 8.40 -8.11
CA GLN A 84 -15.90 7.90 -7.72
C GLN A 84 -14.82 8.34 -8.71
N VAL A 85 -15.12 8.38 -9.99
CA VAL A 85 -14.17 8.85 -11.02
C VAL A 85 -13.94 10.35 -10.91
N ASP A 86 -14.98 11.13 -10.64
CA ASP A 86 -14.89 12.59 -10.52
C ASP A 86 -14.18 13.03 -9.25
N SER A 87 -14.38 12.31 -8.14
CA SER A 87 -13.72 12.60 -6.85
C SER A 87 -12.37 11.92 -6.67
N LEU A 88 -11.81 11.30 -7.71
CA LEU A 88 -10.63 10.45 -7.64
C LEU A 88 -9.43 11.15 -6.98
N ASP A 89 -9.10 12.36 -7.42
CA ASP A 89 -7.92 13.09 -6.94
C ASP A 89 -8.04 13.41 -5.44
N ALA A 90 -9.23 13.82 -5.00
CA ALA A 90 -9.50 14.06 -3.59
C ALA A 90 -9.43 12.77 -2.76
N TRP A 91 -9.94 11.66 -3.30
CA TRP A 91 -9.91 10.37 -2.63
C TRP A 91 -8.48 9.84 -2.50
N VAL A 92 -7.69 9.89 -3.56
CA VAL A 92 -6.27 9.47 -3.54
C VAL A 92 -5.48 10.32 -2.56
N LYS A 93 -5.66 11.65 -2.58
CA LYS A 93 -5.00 12.56 -1.65
C LYS A 93 -5.35 12.26 -0.20
N ASN A 94 -6.63 12.07 0.11
CA ASN A 94 -7.06 11.75 1.47
C ASN A 94 -6.48 10.41 1.94
N GLN A 95 -6.44 9.40 1.08
CA GLN A 95 -5.84 8.10 1.40
C GLN A 95 -4.34 8.23 1.65
N SER A 96 -3.61 8.92 0.78
CA SER A 96 -2.16 9.08 0.90
C SER A 96 -1.75 9.86 2.16
N VAL A 97 -2.45 10.96 2.47
CA VAL A 97 -2.26 11.72 3.71
C VAL A 97 -2.58 10.87 4.94
N GLY A 98 -3.66 10.08 4.90
CA GLY A 98 -4.01 9.16 5.99
C GLY A 98 -2.91 8.14 6.28
N ILE A 99 -2.33 7.52 5.24
CA ILE A 99 -1.21 6.57 5.36
C ILE A 99 0.04 7.27 5.88
N ALA A 100 0.41 8.44 5.32
CA ALA A 100 1.56 9.20 5.75
C ALA A 100 1.49 9.58 7.24
N ASN A 101 0.31 10.00 7.71
CA ASN A 101 0.08 10.32 9.12
C ASN A 101 0.22 9.08 10.02
N ARG A 102 -0.28 7.91 9.60
CA ARG A 102 -0.10 6.67 10.36
C ARG A 102 1.37 6.26 10.44
N ILE A 103 2.12 6.32 9.34
CA ILE A 103 3.56 6.04 9.32
C ILE A 103 4.30 6.91 10.36
N VAL A 104 4.01 8.21 10.35
CA VAL A 104 4.68 9.17 11.27
C VAL A 104 4.23 9.00 12.72
N SER A 105 2.97 8.61 12.96
CA SER A 105 2.45 8.39 14.32
C SER A 105 2.92 7.07 14.94
N GLU A 106 3.10 6.04 14.11
CA GLU A 106 3.56 4.72 14.55
C GLU A 106 5.07 4.67 14.85
N ASP A 107 5.86 5.59 14.28
CA ASP A 107 7.33 5.54 14.39
C ASP A 107 7.98 6.94 14.48
N SER A 108 8.50 7.25 15.66
CA SER A 108 9.17 8.52 15.94
C SER A 108 10.48 8.74 15.18
N ASP A 109 11.17 7.67 14.80
CA ASP A 109 12.45 7.77 14.10
C ASP A 109 12.22 8.10 12.63
N ILE A 110 11.16 7.54 12.01
CA ILE A 110 10.73 7.94 10.67
C ILE A 110 10.32 9.41 10.67
N LYS A 111 9.59 9.86 11.69
CA LYS A 111 9.23 11.28 11.84
C LYS A 111 10.45 12.18 11.81
N LYS A 112 11.44 11.90 12.67
CA LYS A 112 12.69 12.67 12.73
C LYS A 112 13.44 12.67 11.38
N GLN A 113 13.53 11.50 10.71
CA GLN A 113 14.17 11.39 9.40
C GLN A 113 13.48 12.28 8.35
N ILE A 114 12.15 12.33 8.33
CA ILE A 114 11.39 13.16 7.40
C ILE A 114 11.59 14.64 7.71
N GLU A 115 11.59 15.04 8.98
CA GLU A 115 11.85 16.41 9.42
C GLU A 115 13.27 16.87 9.02
N THR A 116 14.28 16.01 9.21
CA THR A 116 15.65 16.27 8.77
C THR A 116 15.74 16.42 7.26
N GLN A 117 15.15 15.51 6.49
CA GLN A 117 15.11 15.59 5.04
C GLN A 117 14.41 16.87 4.54
N LYS A 118 13.35 17.29 5.22
CA LYS A 118 12.64 18.53 4.90
C LYS A 118 13.52 19.76 5.13
N ALA A 119 14.31 19.76 6.21
CA ALA A 119 15.23 20.85 6.52
C ALA A 119 16.40 20.90 5.52
N GLU A 120 16.95 19.76 5.12
CA GLU A 120 18.09 19.64 4.20
C GLU A 120 17.72 19.97 2.75
N LYS A 121 16.57 19.45 2.26
CA LYS A 121 16.18 19.58 0.85
C LYS A 121 15.36 20.84 0.55
N GLY A 122 14.80 21.49 1.56
CA GLY A 122 14.03 22.71 1.37
C GLY A 122 12.94 22.58 0.29
N LYS A 123 13.10 23.28 -0.84
CA LYS A 123 12.12 23.29 -1.95
C LYS A 123 12.07 21.97 -2.73
N ASP A 124 13.14 21.19 -2.71
CA ASP A 124 13.22 19.90 -3.42
C ASP A 124 12.75 18.72 -2.57
N PHE A 125 12.15 19.02 -1.41
CA PHE A 125 11.58 18.01 -0.53
C PHE A 125 10.27 17.46 -1.11
N ILE A 126 10.23 16.14 -1.32
CA ILE A 126 8.99 15.43 -1.69
C ILE A 126 8.27 15.00 -0.41
N PRO A 127 7.06 15.52 -0.15
CA PRO A 127 6.24 15.10 1.00
C PRO A 127 6.02 13.59 1.01
N LEU A 128 5.89 13.01 2.21
CA LEU A 128 5.76 11.55 2.35
C LEU A 128 4.55 11.00 1.58
N GLU A 129 3.43 11.71 1.64
CA GLU A 129 2.19 11.36 0.97
C GLU A 129 2.28 11.29 -0.56
N ASN A 130 3.27 11.94 -1.15
CA ASN A 130 3.50 11.95 -2.60
C ASN A 130 4.53 10.90 -3.06
N ARG A 131 5.05 10.07 -2.17
CA ARG A 131 6.09 9.09 -2.53
C ARG A 131 5.49 7.77 -3.01
N GLU A 132 6.19 7.09 -3.92
CA GLU A 132 5.77 5.79 -4.48
C GLU A 132 5.49 4.74 -3.40
N VAL A 133 6.25 4.74 -2.29
CA VAL A 133 6.08 3.81 -1.18
C VAL A 133 4.68 3.86 -0.56
N VAL A 134 4.05 5.03 -0.52
CA VAL A 134 2.70 5.19 0.05
C VAL A 134 1.66 4.51 -0.82
N ALA A 135 1.79 4.58 -2.14
CA ALA A 135 0.90 3.85 -3.06
C ALA A 135 1.05 2.33 -2.91
N LEU A 136 2.29 1.85 -2.74
CA LEU A 136 2.54 0.42 -2.49
C LEU A 136 1.93 -0.03 -1.15
N ILE A 137 2.07 0.77 -0.09
CA ILE A 137 1.46 0.48 1.22
C ILE A 137 -0.06 0.44 1.10
N ALA A 138 -0.68 1.41 0.39
CA ALA A 138 -2.11 1.44 0.13
C ALA A 138 -2.59 0.13 -0.55
N TYR A 139 -1.83 -0.35 -1.52
CA TYR A 139 -2.11 -1.61 -2.21
C TYR A 139 -2.00 -2.81 -1.24
N LEU A 140 -0.90 -2.93 -0.50
CA LEU A 140 -0.67 -4.05 0.42
C LEU A 140 -1.74 -4.11 1.52
N GLN A 141 -2.13 -2.97 2.07
CA GLN A 141 -3.18 -2.88 3.10
C GLN A 141 -4.58 -3.23 2.56
N ARG A 142 -4.78 -3.17 1.25
CA ARG A 142 -6.04 -3.56 0.61
C ARG A 142 -6.19 -5.06 0.42
N LEU A 143 -5.09 -5.78 0.30
CA LEU A 143 -5.09 -7.20 -0.05
C LEU A 143 -5.86 -8.05 0.98
N GLY A 144 -6.88 -8.76 0.50
CA GLY A 144 -7.72 -9.64 1.30
C GLY A 144 -8.76 -8.94 2.18
N THR A 145 -8.89 -7.61 2.13
CA THR A 145 -9.89 -6.89 2.94
C THR A 145 -11.30 -6.99 2.37
N ASP A 146 -11.45 -7.11 1.05
CA ASP A 146 -12.75 -7.16 0.37
C ASP A 146 -13.53 -8.44 0.72
N ILE A 147 -12.85 -9.55 1.00
CA ILE A 147 -13.46 -10.82 1.43
C ILE A 147 -14.18 -10.64 2.77
N LYS A 148 -13.54 -9.98 3.74
CA LYS A 148 -14.12 -9.71 5.07
C LYS A 148 -15.38 -8.85 4.99
N THR A 149 -15.41 -7.91 4.05
CA THR A 149 -16.57 -7.02 3.84
C THR A 149 -17.76 -7.77 3.24
N ALA A 150 -17.53 -8.78 2.42
CA ALA A 150 -18.57 -9.63 1.85
C ALA A 150 -19.21 -10.54 2.92
N GLU A 151 -18.40 -11.12 3.82
CA GLU A 151 -18.90 -11.98 4.92
C GLU A 151 -19.82 -11.22 5.88
N VAL A 152 -19.51 -9.96 6.20
CA VAL A 152 -20.35 -9.13 7.09
C VAL A 152 -21.70 -8.81 6.43
N LYS A 153 -21.76 -8.59 5.12
CA LYS A 153 -23.03 -8.32 4.41
C LYS A 153 -23.94 -9.54 4.31
N THR A 154 -23.38 -10.74 4.25
CA THR A 154 -24.17 -11.99 4.21
C THR A 154 -24.68 -12.42 5.60
N ALA A 155 -24.03 -12.01 6.68
CA ALA A 155 -24.44 -12.29 8.06
C ALA A 155 -25.54 -11.33 8.59
N SER A 156 -25.84 -10.24 7.86
CA SER A 156 -26.84 -9.22 8.25
C SER A 156 -28.17 -9.30 7.48
N ASN A 157 -28.37 -10.34 6.69
CA ASN A 157 -29.64 -10.70 6.04
C ASN A 157 -30.18 -12.02 6.62
#